data_7e61b465c5c5e6f1d8fef871c797d341
#
_entry.id   7e61b465c5c5e6f1d8fef871c797d341
#
_cell.length_a   1.000
_cell.length_b   1.000
_cell.length_c   1.000
_cell.angle_alpha   90.00
_cell.angle_beta   90.00
_cell.angle_gamma   90.00
#
_symmetry.space_group_name_H-M   'P 1'
#
loop_
_entity.id
_entity.type
_entity.pdbx_description
1 polymer ?
#
loop_
_entity_poly.entity_id
_entity_poly.type
_entity_poly.pdbx_seq_one_letter_code
_entity_poly.pdbx_strand_id
1 'polypeptide(L)'
;MITFLTPELVCDSCENGLNHRYIFAENGRVHISYHKRVGGVWQVFYRMKGTFWYPEERVTNTSADAKYPSILVFRDSVFLVWHDYRVGGISNIEIFFNAKRIFDTSWNLETRLTYTNSGGPGDNGYLPTIKENGGKLFIIWYDYRDDPTSNRAQIYLKVRDSVWGSDVRISNSPGNAWYPAFDFRGDTLFVFWADNRNSAYNIYGNWGYGDQRINDVSSGYPDVANSSGKLLLVYTNSSSFPPRISAKIYDGSWGSQFDVRLSGRSQSDPTVVRDGRGGWIVAWSEDFGGDRDIFGVRLNSLGIITDSFRIFMPGNQNRPSLFVDENGYIHLTFVDYTNPVFPKIYYTKSSEPLKLREISWDKTTNVKPTTLKGRKLHIKGYSISGRKSAGNL
;
A
#
# COMPACT_ATOMS: atom_id res chain seq x y z
N MET A 1 10.35 21.57 -3.21
CA MET A 1 9.39 21.08 -2.18
C MET A 1 8.09 20.76 -2.86
N ILE A 2 7.55 19.59 -2.62
CA ILE A 2 6.22 19.20 -3.12
C ILE A 2 5.17 19.92 -2.28
N THR A 3 4.22 20.59 -2.92
CA THR A 3 3.12 21.29 -2.27
C THR A 3 1.81 20.54 -2.48
N PHE A 4 0.91 20.65 -1.53
CA PHE A 4 -0.40 20.00 -1.55
C PHE A 4 -1.52 21.04 -1.48
N LEU A 5 -2.67 20.70 -2.03
CA LEU A 5 -3.91 21.46 -1.87
C LEU A 5 -4.38 21.35 -0.40
N THR A 6 -5.26 22.24 0.01
CA THR A 6 -5.88 22.17 1.35
C THR A 6 -6.56 20.81 1.53
N PRO A 7 -6.30 20.09 2.64
CA PRO A 7 -6.97 18.81 2.89
C PRO A 7 -8.48 18.96 2.99
N GLU A 8 -9.20 18.05 2.35
CA GLU A 8 -10.66 17.97 2.32
C GLU A 8 -11.14 16.85 3.25
N LEU A 9 -12.18 17.10 4.01
CA LEU A 9 -12.81 16.08 4.85
C LEU A 9 -13.48 15.01 3.97
N VAL A 10 -13.05 13.76 4.12
CA VAL A 10 -13.66 12.60 3.46
C VAL A 10 -14.81 12.07 4.29
N CYS A 11 -14.55 11.88 5.58
CA CYS A 11 -15.50 11.27 6.51
C CYS A 11 -15.23 11.75 7.94
N ASP A 12 -16.30 11.99 8.69
CA ASP A 12 -16.26 12.24 10.14
C ASP A 12 -16.64 10.96 10.90
N SER A 13 -16.01 10.73 12.05
CA SER A 13 -16.23 9.56 12.92
C SER A 13 -15.92 8.23 12.19
N CYS A 14 -14.81 8.21 11.48
CA CYS A 14 -14.38 7.08 10.68
C CYS A 14 -12.87 6.87 10.77
N GLU A 15 -12.44 5.67 10.45
CA GLU A 15 -11.07 5.22 10.62
C GLU A 15 -10.61 4.37 9.44
N ASN A 16 -9.29 4.29 9.24
CA ASN A 16 -8.62 3.38 8.33
C ASN A 16 -7.68 2.44 9.08
N GLY A 17 -7.37 1.32 8.46
CA GLY A 17 -6.44 0.34 8.99
C GLY A 17 -4.98 0.75 8.89
N LEU A 18 -4.11 -0.12 9.38
CA LEU A 18 -2.66 -0.02 9.30
C LEU A 18 -2.10 -0.53 7.95
N ASN A 19 -2.95 -0.87 6.98
CA ASN A 19 -2.56 -1.58 5.75
C ASN A 19 -2.21 -0.68 4.58
N HIS A 20 -2.17 0.61 4.75
CA HIS A 20 -1.68 1.59 3.77
C HIS A 20 -2.35 1.59 2.38
N ARG A 21 -3.36 0.74 2.10
CA ARG A 21 -3.98 0.54 0.78
C ARG A 21 -5.47 0.86 0.77
N TYR A 22 -5.84 2.07 1.17
CA TYR A 22 -7.24 2.51 1.18
C TYR A 22 -7.52 3.71 0.28
N ILE A 23 -6.55 4.10 -0.56
CA ILE A 23 -6.74 5.06 -1.64
C ILE A 23 -6.29 4.48 -2.97
N PHE A 24 -7.02 4.78 -4.02
CA PHE A 24 -6.67 4.54 -5.41
C PHE A 24 -7.09 5.74 -6.25
N ALA A 25 -6.32 6.09 -7.28
CA ALA A 25 -6.66 7.20 -8.16
C ALA A 25 -6.36 6.85 -9.61
N GLU A 26 -7.34 7.03 -10.49
CA GLU A 26 -7.18 6.81 -11.92
C GLU A 26 -8.20 7.63 -12.72
N ASN A 27 -7.86 7.98 -13.95
CA ASN A 27 -8.76 8.64 -14.88
C ASN A 27 -9.45 9.89 -14.28
N GLY A 28 -8.70 10.65 -13.46
CA GLY A 28 -9.20 11.85 -12.78
C GLY A 28 -10.18 11.58 -11.62
N ARG A 29 -10.28 10.34 -11.16
CA ARG A 29 -11.12 9.94 -10.02
C ARG A 29 -10.27 9.45 -8.88
N VAL A 30 -10.75 9.65 -7.66
CA VAL A 30 -10.15 9.14 -6.43
C VAL A 30 -11.16 8.24 -5.72
N HIS A 31 -10.72 7.08 -5.31
CA HIS A 31 -11.49 6.06 -4.65
C HIS A 31 -10.90 5.81 -3.27
N ILE A 32 -11.73 5.91 -2.23
CA ILE A 32 -11.29 5.76 -0.83
C ILE A 32 -12.21 4.77 -0.13
N SER A 33 -11.62 3.82 0.59
CA SER A 33 -12.32 2.90 1.49
C SER A 33 -11.99 3.20 2.94
N TYR A 34 -12.94 2.99 3.83
CA TYR A 34 -12.78 3.21 5.27
C TYR A 34 -13.83 2.43 6.05
N HIS A 35 -13.72 2.40 7.37
CA HIS A 35 -14.78 1.89 8.22
C HIS A 35 -15.31 3.00 9.13
N LYS A 36 -16.61 2.96 9.38
CA LYS A 36 -17.38 3.96 10.13
C LYS A 36 -18.39 3.28 11.02
N ARG A 37 -18.65 3.81 12.21
CA ARG A 37 -19.66 3.27 13.09
C ARG A 37 -21.07 3.65 12.67
N VAL A 38 -21.95 2.64 12.62
CA VAL A 38 -23.39 2.80 12.39
C VAL A 38 -24.12 2.01 13.45
N GLY A 39 -24.85 2.68 14.34
CA GLY A 39 -25.53 2.00 15.44
C GLY A 39 -24.57 1.28 16.41
N GLY A 40 -23.38 1.79 16.61
CA GLY A 40 -22.37 1.19 17.49
C GLY A 40 -21.48 0.12 16.83
N VAL A 41 -21.80 -0.34 15.63
CA VAL A 41 -21.09 -1.39 14.87
C VAL A 41 -20.26 -0.77 13.75
N TRP A 42 -19.04 -1.23 13.58
CA TRP A 42 -18.20 -0.80 12.47
C TRP A 42 -18.67 -1.42 11.16
N GLN A 43 -18.79 -0.59 10.13
CA GLN A 43 -19.20 -0.97 8.79
C GLN A 43 -18.17 -0.46 7.78
N VAL A 44 -17.96 -1.19 6.69
CA VAL A 44 -17.12 -0.77 5.57
C VAL A 44 -17.90 0.21 4.69
N PHE A 45 -17.23 1.29 4.33
CA PHE A 45 -17.71 2.33 3.43
C PHE A 45 -16.73 2.56 2.28
N TYR A 46 -17.28 3.11 1.23
CA TYR A 46 -16.56 3.57 0.05
C TYR A 46 -17.02 4.97 -0.31
N ARG A 47 -16.11 5.78 -0.80
CA ARG A 47 -16.42 7.09 -1.34
C ARG A 47 -15.55 7.41 -2.55
N MET A 48 -16.18 7.98 -3.58
CA MET A 48 -15.49 8.42 -4.80
C MET A 48 -15.48 9.94 -4.90
N LYS A 49 -14.41 10.48 -5.47
CA LYS A 49 -14.31 11.88 -5.89
C LYS A 49 -13.99 11.93 -7.38
N GLY A 50 -14.78 12.73 -8.11
CA GLY A 50 -14.43 13.23 -9.42
C GLY A 50 -14.06 14.71 -9.29
N THR A 51 -14.78 15.60 -10.01
CA THR A 51 -14.72 17.06 -9.75
C THR A 51 -15.21 17.38 -8.34
N PHE A 52 -16.24 16.67 -7.89
CA PHE A 52 -16.83 16.80 -6.55
C PHE A 52 -16.88 15.43 -5.87
N TRP A 53 -17.06 15.41 -4.53
CA TRP A 53 -17.32 14.19 -3.78
C TRP A 53 -18.69 13.63 -4.13
N TYR A 54 -18.74 12.35 -4.50
CA TYR A 54 -19.98 11.60 -4.56
C TYR A 54 -20.47 11.26 -3.14
N PRO A 55 -21.75 10.95 -2.96
CA PRO A 55 -22.26 10.42 -1.68
C PRO A 55 -21.44 9.21 -1.22
N GLU A 56 -21.28 9.07 0.09
CA GLU A 56 -20.66 7.86 0.64
C GLU A 56 -21.56 6.64 0.43
N GLU A 57 -20.97 5.51 0.14
CA GLU A 57 -21.69 4.25 -0.07
C GLU A 57 -21.32 3.29 1.06
N ARG A 58 -22.35 2.76 1.74
CA ARG A 58 -22.19 1.69 2.71
C ARG A 58 -22.03 0.35 1.96
N VAL A 59 -20.91 -0.34 2.20
CA VAL A 59 -20.59 -1.61 1.54
C VAL A 59 -21.11 -2.80 2.33
N THR A 60 -21.02 -2.74 3.68
CA THR A 60 -21.49 -3.81 4.58
C THR A 60 -22.72 -3.39 5.35
N ASN A 61 -23.59 -4.36 5.61
CA ASN A 61 -24.76 -4.19 6.48
C ASN A 61 -24.86 -5.40 7.45
N THR A 62 -23.94 -5.46 8.38
CA THR A 62 -23.79 -6.58 9.31
C THR A 62 -24.10 -6.15 10.74
N SER A 63 -24.49 -7.11 11.59
CA SER A 63 -24.69 -6.90 13.03
C SER A 63 -23.39 -6.98 13.84
N ALA A 64 -22.29 -7.35 13.23
CA ALA A 64 -20.97 -7.42 13.83
C ALA A 64 -19.99 -6.48 13.09
N ASP A 65 -18.83 -6.23 13.69
CA ASP A 65 -17.85 -5.32 13.14
C ASP A 65 -17.26 -5.83 11.81
N ALA A 66 -17.19 -4.94 10.83
CA ALA A 66 -16.45 -5.08 9.58
C ALA A 66 -15.44 -3.93 9.48
N LYS A 67 -14.14 -4.25 9.40
CA LYS A 67 -13.05 -3.26 9.57
C LYS A 67 -11.91 -3.44 8.58
N TYR A 68 -11.06 -2.42 8.52
CA TYR A 68 -9.78 -2.40 7.80
C TYR A 68 -9.90 -2.80 6.34
N PRO A 69 -10.73 -2.09 5.57
CA PRO A 69 -10.84 -2.35 4.14
C PRO A 69 -9.55 -1.99 3.41
N SER A 70 -9.21 -2.77 2.39
CA SER A 70 -8.23 -2.44 1.37
C SER A 70 -8.90 -2.34 0.02
N ILE A 71 -8.50 -1.36 -0.79
CA ILE A 71 -9.13 -1.03 -2.08
C ILE A 71 -8.19 -1.27 -3.25
N LEU A 72 -8.77 -1.74 -4.34
CA LEU A 72 -8.16 -1.80 -5.66
C LEU A 72 -9.18 -1.34 -6.69
N VAL A 73 -8.74 -0.58 -7.69
CA VAL A 73 -9.53 -0.31 -8.89
C VAL A 73 -8.81 -0.93 -10.08
N PHE A 74 -9.54 -1.69 -10.88
CA PHE A 74 -9.01 -2.38 -12.03
C PHE A 74 -10.12 -2.66 -13.05
N ARG A 75 -9.92 -2.32 -14.34
CA ARG A 75 -10.88 -2.53 -15.44
C ARG A 75 -12.29 -2.04 -15.13
N ASP A 76 -12.44 -0.75 -14.81
CA ASP A 76 -13.72 -0.11 -14.48
C ASP A 76 -14.48 -0.71 -13.28
N SER A 77 -13.79 -1.44 -12.42
CA SER A 77 -14.36 -2.06 -11.23
C SER A 77 -13.59 -1.70 -9.98
N VAL A 78 -14.33 -1.48 -8.91
CA VAL A 78 -13.81 -1.30 -7.54
C VAL A 78 -13.89 -2.63 -6.84
N PHE A 79 -12.80 -3.02 -6.18
CA PHE A 79 -12.67 -4.24 -5.39
C PHE A 79 -12.31 -3.87 -3.97
N LEU A 80 -13.02 -4.43 -3.01
CA LEU A 80 -12.77 -4.25 -1.58
C LEU A 80 -12.59 -5.60 -0.90
N VAL A 81 -11.63 -5.65 0.01
CA VAL A 81 -11.44 -6.75 0.95
C VAL A 81 -11.37 -6.18 2.36
N TRP A 82 -11.92 -6.89 3.32
CA TRP A 82 -11.92 -6.48 4.73
C TRP A 82 -11.96 -7.70 5.64
N HIS A 83 -11.68 -7.49 6.91
CA HIS A 83 -11.96 -8.51 7.90
C HIS A 83 -13.32 -8.26 8.60
N ASP A 84 -13.98 -9.35 9.00
CA ASP A 84 -15.36 -9.33 9.42
C ASP A 84 -15.62 -10.30 10.56
N TYR A 85 -16.34 -9.84 11.57
CA TYR A 85 -16.60 -10.56 12.80
C TYR A 85 -17.94 -11.29 12.80
N ARG A 86 -18.72 -11.23 11.71
CA ARG A 86 -20.10 -11.76 11.68
C ARG A 86 -20.22 -13.27 11.85
N VAL A 87 -19.15 -14.01 11.62
CA VAL A 87 -19.18 -15.49 11.61
C VAL A 87 -19.02 -16.11 13.00
N GLY A 88 -18.35 -15.45 13.92
CA GLY A 88 -18.12 -16.00 15.26
C GLY A 88 -17.59 -14.97 16.26
N GLY A 89 -17.85 -13.68 16.00
CA GLY A 89 -17.37 -12.60 16.84
C GLY A 89 -15.84 -12.49 16.83
N ILE A 90 -15.29 -12.03 17.94
CA ILE A 90 -13.83 -11.86 18.11
C ILE A 90 -13.04 -13.18 18.04
N SER A 91 -13.73 -14.32 18.18
CA SER A 91 -13.10 -15.65 18.15
C SER A 91 -13.01 -16.25 16.75
N ASN A 92 -13.65 -15.66 15.76
CA ASN A 92 -13.62 -16.16 14.38
C ASN A 92 -13.80 -15.02 13.38
N ILE A 93 -12.70 -14.36 13.07
CA ILE A 93 -12.64 -13.27 12.09
C ILE A 93 -12.35 -13.86 10.73
N GLU A 94 -13.09 -13.42 9.73
CA GLU A 94 -12.97 -13.94 8.37
C GLU A 94 -12.69 -12.80 7.37
N ILE A 95 -12.05 -13.14 6.26
CA ILE A 95 -11.86 -12.21 5.16
C ILE A 95 -13.08 -12.26 4.25
N PHE A 96 -13.62 -11.09 3.97
CA PHE A 96 -14.70 -10.87 3.03
C PHE A 96 -14.24 -10.00 1.86
N PHE A 97 -14.97 -10.12 0.77
CA PHE A 97 -14.72 -9.44 -0.49
C PHE A 97 -16.03 -8.95 -1.09
N ASN A 98 -15.98 -7.80 -1.72
CA ASN A 98 -17.04 -7.31 -2.60
C ASN A 98 -16.43 -6.53 -3.77
N ALA A 99 -17.22 -6.42 -4.84
CA ALA A 99 -16.86 -5.65 -6.01
C ALA A 99 -18.10 -5.02 -6.64
N LYS A 100 -17.91 -3.90 -7.33
CA LYS A 100 -18.90 -3.34 -8.26
C LYS A 100 -18.20 -2.67 -9.43
N ARG A 101 -18.89 -2.42 -10.53
CA ARG A 101 -18.41 -1.45 -11.52
C ARG A 101 -18.47 -0.05 -10.93
N ILE A 102 -17.59 0.82 -11.35
CA ILE A 102 -17.43 2.16 -10.75
C ILE A 102 -18.75 2.93 -10.71
N PHE A 103 -19.58 2.83 -11.77
CA PHE A 103 -20.83 3.57 -11.88
C PHE A 103 -22.09 2.78 -11.57
N ASP A 104 -21.96 1.52 -11.13
CA ASP A 104 -23.12 0.77 -10.66
C ASP A 104 -23.66 1.42 -9.39
N THR A 105 -24.96 1.40 -9.23
CA THR A 105 -25.65 2.00 -8.07
C THR A 105 -25.66 1.10 -6.84
N SER A 106 -25.26 -0.16 -7.00
CA SER A 106 -25.24 -1.15 -5.91
C SER A 106 -23.98 -2.00 -5.97
N TRP A 107 -23.56 -2.44 -4.78
CA TRP A 107 -22.53 -3.45 -4.62
C TRP A 107 -23.08 -4.84 -4.94
N ASN A 108 -22.22 -5.74 -5.41
CA ASN A 108 -22.58 -7.15 -5.59
C ASN A 108 -22.86 -7.83 -4.23
N LEU A 109 -23.20 -9.11 -4.26
CA LEU A 109 -23.27 -9.90 -3.05
C LEU A 109 -21.87 -10.09 -2.45
N GLU A 110 -21.77 -9.91 -1.14
CA GLU A 110 -20.53 -10.13 -0.41
C GLU A 110 -20.09 -11.60 -0.50
N THR A 111 -18.80 -11.82 -0.67
CA THR A 111 -18.23 -13.17 -0.72
C THR A 111 -17.31 -13.38 0.48
N ARG A 112 -17.60 -14.38 1.30
CA ARG A 112 -16.67 -14.86 2.33
C ARG A 112 -15.52 -15.61 1.64
N LEU A 113 -14.28 -15.22 1.90
CA LEU A 113 -13.09 -15.77 1.25
C LEU A 113 -12.39 -16.83 2.11
N THR A 114 -12.49 -16.73 3.43
CA THR A 114 -11.86 -17.67 4.35
C THR A 114 -12.91 -18.42 5.16
N TYR A 115 -12.60 -19.65 5.52
CA TYR A 115 -13.49 -20.56 6.27
C TYR A 115 -12.67 -21.21 7.36
N THR A 116 -12.27 -20.39 8.35
CA THR A 116 -11.46 -20.85 9.47
C THR A 116 -12.35 -21.15 10.67
N ASN A 117 -12.11 -22.26 11.33
CA ASN A 117 -12.75 -22.56 12.62
C ASN A 117 -11.81 -22.20 13.79
N SER A 118 -10.82 -21.40 13.55
CA SER A 118 -9.82 -21.04 14.52
C SER A 118 -10.35 -19.93 15.42
N GLY A 119 -10.86 -20.28 16.59
CA GLY A 119 -11.02 -19.37 17.70
C GLY A 119 -9.64 -18.87 18.15
N GLY A 120 -9.09 -17.90 17.44
CA GLY A 120 -7.87 -17.19 17.88
C GLY A 120 -8.25 -16.19 18.97
N PRO A 121 -7.38 -15.96 19.96
CA PRO A 121 -7.65 -14.96 20.97
C PRO A 121 -7.44 -13.57 20.40
N GLY A 122 -8.51 -12.83 20.37
CA GLY A 122 -8.43 -11.38 20.30
C GLY A 122 -8.50 -10.76 18.92
N ASP A 123 -8.81 -9.53 18.97
CA ASP A 123 -9.08 -8.52 17.95
C ASP A 123 -7.89 -8.22 17.01
N ASN A 124 -6.92 -9.13 16.86
CA ASN A 124 -5.65 -8.86 16.18
C ASN A 124 -5.64 -9.39 14.76
N GLY A 125 -6.79 -9.31 14.09
CA GLY A 125 -6.95 -10.09 12.93
C GLY A 125 -6.58 -9.43 11.63
N TYR A 126 -5.95 -10.17 10.89
CA TYR A 126 -6.05 -10.44 9.47
C TYR A 126 -5.62 -9.33 8.49
N LEU A 127 -5.87 -8.04 8.70
CA LEU A 127 -5.46 -6.88 7.88
C LEU A 127 -5.25 -7.25 6.38
N PRO A 128 -6.31 -7.58 5.63
CA PRO A 128 -6.16 -8.01 4.26
C PRO A 128 -5.72 -6.86 3.37
N THR A 129 -4.84 -7.15 2.42
CA THR A 129 -4.40 -6.21 1.38
C THR A 129 -4.62 -6.84 0.01
N ILE A 130 -5.17 -6.05 -0.94
CA ILE A 130 -5.45 -6.50 -2.30
C ILE A 130 -4.59 -5.75 -3.31
N LYS A 131 -4.03 -6.50 -4.29
CA LYS A 131 -3.37 -5.95 -5.49
C LYS A 131 -3.72 -6.79 -6.71
N GLU A 132 -3.47 -6.21 -7.88
CA GLU A 132 -3.58 -6.88 -9.17
C GLU A 132 -2.18 -7.09 -9.77
N ASN A 133 -1.99 -8.22 -10.44
CA ASN A 133 -0.86 -8.46 -11.33
C ASN A 133 -1.25 -9.46 -12.43
N GLY A 134 -0.97 -9.11 -13.69
CA GLY A 134 -1.23 -9.96 -14.83
C GLY A 134 -2.70 -10.34 -15.04
N GLY A 135 -3.64 -9.49 -14.64
CA GLY A 135 -5.09 -9.71 -14.73
C GLY A 135 -5.67 -10.53 -13.57
N LYS A 136 -4.85 -10.93 -12.61
CA LYS A 136 -5.26 -11.70 -11.42
C LYS A 136 -5.30 -10.82 -10.18
N LEU A 137 -6.21 -11.13 -9.26
CA LEU A 137 -6.28 -10.47 -7.96
C LEU A 137 -5.53 -11.31 -6.92
N PHE A 138 -4.72 -10.64 -6.12
CA PHE A 138 -3.95 -11.22 -5.04
C PHE A 138 -4.37 -10.58 -3.73
N ILE A 139 -4.69 -11.40 -2.73
CA ILE A 139 -5.01 -10.95 -1.39
C ILE A 139 -4.06 -11.62 -0.42
N ILE A 140 -3.42 -10.83 0.45
CA ILE A 140 -2.64 -11.37 1.57
C ILE A 140 -3.21 -10.88 2.89
N TRP A 141 -3.07 -11.71 3.92
CA TRP A 141 -3.48 -11.41 5.30
C TRP A 141 -2.63 -12.23 6.27
N TYR A 142 -2.75 -11.98 7.56
CA TYR A 142 -2.22 -12.90 8.57
C TYR A 142 -3.35 -13.60 9.32
N ASP A 143 -3.10 -14.81 9.82
CA ASP A 143 -4.12 -15.72 10.32
C ASP A 143 -3.52 -16.68 11.37
N TYR A 144 -4.30 -17.04 12.36
CA TYR A 144 -3.90 -17.92 13.47
C TYR A 144 -4.34 -19.37 13.30
N ARG A 145 -4.94 -19.75 12.15
CA ARG A 145 -5.58 -21.06 11.92
C ARG A 145 -4.70 -22.26 12.16
N ASP A 146 -3.39 -22.15 11.96
CA ASP A 146 -2.46 -23.28 12.11
C ASP A 146 -2.01 -23.51 13.53
N ASP A 147 -2.13 -22.51 14.41
CA ASP A 147 -1.72 -22.62 15.81
C ASP A 147 -2.61 -21.75 16.72
N PRO A 148 -3.91 -22.09 16.81
CA PRO A 148 -4.83 -21.31 17.62
C PRO A 148 -4.58 -21.39 19.12
N THR A 149 -3.88 -22.46 19.58
CA THR A 149 -3.57 -22.66 20.99
C THR A 149 -2.37 -21.86 21.47
N SER A 150 -1.34 -21.74 20.62
CA SER A 150 -0.12 -20.96 20.91
C SER A 150 -0.22 -19.52 20.40
N ASN A 151 -1.33 -19.16 19.74
CA ASN A 151 -1.59 -17.82 19.26
C ASN A 151 -0.49 -17.30 18.29
N ARG A 152 -0.10 -18.13 17.32
CA ARG A 152 0.95 -17.81 16.37
C ARG A 152 0.35 -17.51 15.00
N ALA A 153 0.46 -16.27 14.60
CA ALA A 153 0.00 -15.82 13.29
C ALA A 153 0.96 -16.24 12.17
N GLN A 154 0.39 -16.60 11.04
CA GLN A 154 1.10 -16.86 9.78
C GLN A 154 0.54 -16.00 8.65
N ILE A 155 1.34 -15.76 7.62
CA ILE A 155 0.91 -15.02 6.43
C ILE A 155 0.31 -15.99 5.41
N TYR A 156 -0.83 -15.60 4.88
CA TYR A 156 -1.57 -16.34 3.85
C TYR A 156 -1.79 -15.50 2.59
N LEU A 157 -1.95 -16.19 1.49
CA LEU A 157 -2.25 -15.67 0.17
C LEU A 157 -3.49 -16.38 -0.40
N LYS A 158 -4.35 -15.64 -1.07
CA LYS A 158 -5.38 -16.18 -1.96
C LYS A 158 -5.32 -15.43 -3.29
N VAL A 159 -5.45 -16.18 -4.38
CA VAL A 159 -5.40 -15.64 -5.74
C VAL A 159 -6.72 -15.90 -6.45
N ARG A 160 -7.21 -14.90 -7.16
CA ARG A 160 -8.32 -15.02 -8.11
C ARG A 160 -7.80 -14.83 -9.52
N ASP A 161 -7.98 -15.84 -10.33
CA ASP A 161 -7.91 -15.74 -11.79
C ASP A 161 -9.32 -15.46 -12.33
N SER A 162 -10.05 -16.46 -12.79
CA SER A 162 -11.50 -16.40 -13.05
C SER A 162 -12.32 -16.67 -11.77
N VAL A 163 -11.84 -17.59 -10.94
CA VAL A 163 -12.41 -18.00 -9.65
C VAL A 163 -11.36 -17.88 -8.54
N TRP A 164 -11.81 -17.82 -7.28
CA TRP A 164 -10.92 -17.84 -6.13
C TRP A 164 -10.27 -19.23 -5.96
N GLY A 165 -8.95 -19.26 -5.86
CA GLY A 165 -8.18 -20.44 -5.52
C GLY A 165 -8.22 -20.77 -4.02
N SER A 166 -7.47 -21.80 -3.62
CA SER A 166 -7.27 -22.16 -2.21
C SER A 166 -6.38 -21.15 -1.49
N ASP A 167 -6.46 -21.14 -0.16
CA ASP A 167 -5.52 -20.39 0.67
C ASP A 167 -4.14 -21.05 0.62
N VAL A 168 -3.10 -20.24 0.48
CA VAL A 168 -1.71 -20.67 0.46
C VAL A 168 -0.96 -20.03 1.62
N ARG A 169 -0.42 -20.83 2.51
CA ARG A 169 0.46 -20.33 3.58
C ARG A 169 1.80 -19.88 2.99
N ILE A 170 2.22 -18.66 3.29
CA ILE A 170 3.44 -18.02 2.79
C ILE A 170 4.57 -18.10 3.81
N SER A 171 4.28 -17.79 5.09
CA SER A 171 5.29 -17.81 6.15
C SER A 171 5.33 -19.14 6.90
N ASN A 172 6.49 -19.48 7.42
CA ASN A 172 6.69 -20.62 8.32
C ASN A 172 7.41 -20.16 9.59
N SER A 173 6.76 -19.26 10.34
CA SER A 173 7.34 -18.70 11.55
C SER A 173 7.09 -19.60 12.77
N PRO A 174 8.10 -19.89 13.60
CA PRO A 174 7.90 -20.43 14.94
C PRO A 174 7.41 -19.38 15.93
N GLY A 175 7.36 -18.11 15.55
CA GLY A 175 6.76 -16.98 16.25
C GLY A 175 5.54 -16.44 15.53
N ASN A 176 5.26 -15.14 15.71
CA ASN A 176 4.18 -14.44 15.03
C ASN A 176 4.69 -13.73 13.78
N ALA A 177 4.00 -13.92 12.68
CA ALA A 177 4.14 -13.18 11.42
C ALA A 177 2.96 -12.23 11.24
N TRP A 178 3.20 -10.91 11.34
CA TRP A 178 2.16 -9.87 11.32
C TRP A 178 2.44 -8.77 10.30
N TYR A 179 1.41 -7.97 10.00
CA TYR A 179 1.50 -6.78 9.14
C TYR A 179 2.09 -7.08 7.77
N PRO A 180 1.46 -7.94 6.96
CA PRO A 180 2.01 -8.29 5.67
C PRO A 180 1.93 -7.13 4.68
N ALA A 181 2.99 -6.96 3.90
CA ALA A 181 3.05 -6.11 2.72
C ALA A 181 3.56 -6.91 1.53
N PHE A 182 3.14 -6.57 0.33
CA PHE A 182 3.62 -7.27 -0.85
C PHE A 182 3.66 -6.38 -2.09
N ASP A 183 4.52 -6.75 -3.02
CA ASP A 183 4.52 -6.23 -4.38
C ASP A 183 5.11 -7.25 -5.35
N PHE A 184 5.10 -6.93 -6.63
CA PHE A 184 5.58 -7.79 -7.70
C PHE A 184 6.83 -7.20 -8.35
N ARG A 185 7.74 -8.08 -8.78
CA ARG A 185 8.81 -7.77 -9.70
C ARG A 185 8.65 -8.67 -10.92
N GLY A 186 8.05 -8.13 -11.99
CA GLY A 186 7.50 -8.97 -13.05
C GLY A 186 6.42 -9.90 -12.50
N ASP A 187 6.55 -11.19 -12.76
CA ASP A 187 5.61 -12.20 -12.26
C ASP A 187 5.97 -12.75 -10.86
N THR A 188 7.10 -12.33 -10.29
CA THR A 188 7.53 -12.79 -8.97
C THR A 188 6.85 -12.00 -7.88
N LEU A 189 6.11 -12.67 -7.02
CA LEU A 189 5.50 -12.12 -5.81
C LEU A 189 6.55 -12.04 -4.70
N PHE A 190 6.71 -10.85 -4.12
CA PHE A 190 7.51 -10.60 -2.92
C PHE A 190 6.59 -10.24 -1.77
N VAL A 191 6.64 -11.01 -0.70
CA VAL A 191 5.83 -10.80 0.51
C VAL A 191 6.75 -10.52 1.68
N PHE A 192 6.42 -9.49 2.48
CA PHE A 192 7.18 -9.09 3.68
C PHE A 192 6.26 -9.00 4.88
N TRP A 193 6.80 -9.23 6.08
CA TRP A 193 6.06 -9.14 7.34
C TRP A 193 6.99 -8.84 8.52
N ALA A 194 6.41 -8.40 9.64
CA ALA A 194 7.09 -8.32 10.92
C ALA A 194 7.01 -9.68 11.63
N ASP A 195 8.13 -10.19 12.14
CA ASP A 195 8.25 -11.53 12.71
C ASP A 195 9.05 -11.51 14.01
N ASN A 196 8.51 -12.11 15.07
CA ASN A 196 9.15 -12.11 16.38
C ASN A 196 9.87 -13.44 16.73
N ARG A 197 10.15 -14.30 15.75
CA ARG A 197 10.80 -15.61 15.95
C ARG A 197 12.15 -15.52 16.68
N ASN A 198 12.78 -14.36 16.70
CA ASN A 198 14.06 -14.09 17.35
C ASN A 198 13.91 -13.22 18.62
N SER A 199 12.78 -13.27 19.32
CA SER A 199 12.44 -12.49 20.52
C SER A 199 12.22 -10.99 20.30
N ALA A 200 12.72 -10.41 19.20
CA ALA A 200 12.44 -9.07 18.73
C ALA A 200 11.77 -9.14 17.34
N TYR A 201 10.93 -8.18 17.02
CA TYR A 201 10.35 -8.10 15.68
C TYR A 201 11.42 -7.70 14.67
N ASN A 202 11.61 -8.54 13.65
CA ASN A 202 12.43 -8.23 12.49
C ASN A 202 11.58 -8.31 11.23
N ILE A 203 12.03 -7.68 10.15
CA ILE A 203 11.37 -7.86 8.86
C ILE A 203 11.89 -9.14 8.22
N TYR A 204 10.96 -10.00 7.86
CA TYR A 204 11.16 -11.19 7.04
C TYR A 204 10.45 -11.04 5.71
N GLY A 205 10.85 -11.83 4.73
CA GLY A 205 10.20 -11.88 3.43
C GLY A 205 10.33 -13.23 2.76
N ASN A 206 9.44 -13.51 1.80
CA ASN A 206 9.45 -14.71 0.97
C ASN A 206 9.11 -14.32 -0.48
N TRP A 207 9.89 -14.83 -1.42
CA TRP A 207 9.70 -14.68 -2.87
C TRP A 207 10.04 -15.98 -3.62
N GLY A 208 9.70 -17.14 -3.01
CA GLY A 208 9.89 -18.47 -3.56
C GLY A 208 11.07 -19.26 -2.98
N TYR A 209 11.82 -18.68 -2.04
CA TYR A 209 13.00 -19.32 -1.42
C TYR A 209 12.82 -19.60 0.08
N GLY A 210 11.59 -19.61 0.57
CA GLY A 210 11.27 -19.70 1.99
C GLY A 210 11.51 -18.38 2.73
N ASP A 211 11.32 -18.40 4.05
CA ASP A 211 11.44 -17.21 4.89
C ASP A 211 12.88 -16.71 4.97
N GLN A 212 13.10 -15.50 4.53
CA GLN A 212 14.41 -14.83 4.57
C GLN A 212 14.35 -13.66 5.56
N ARG A 213 15.31 -13.56 6.48
CA ARG A 213 15.47 -12.39 7.34
C ARG A 213 16.04 -11.22 6.53
N ILE A 214 15.38 -10.08 6.57
CA ILE A 214 15.75 -8.90 5.77
C ILE A 214 16.60 -7.91 6.57
N ASN A 215 16.35 -7.76 7.87
CA ASN A 215 17.09 -6.84 8.74
C ASN A 215 17.41 -7.45 10.10
N ASP A 216 18.35 -6.81 10.83
CA ASP A 216 18.84 -7.24 12.13
C ASP A 216 18.39 -6.33 13.29
N VAL A 217 17.54 -5.34 13.00
CA VAL A 217 17.03 -4.36 13.97
C VAL A 217 15.57 -4.63 14.30
N SER A 218 15.14 -4.27 15.51
CA SER A 218 13.73 -4.37 15.88
C SER A 218 12.91 -3.46 15.00
N SER A 219 11.93 -4.03 14.29
CA SER A 219 11.20 -3.33 13.24
C SER A 219 9.79 -3.86 13.07
N GLY A 220 8.88 -3.00 12.60
CA GLY A 220 7.51 -3.35 12.31
C GLY A 220 6.93 -2.52 11.16
N TYR A 221 5.68 -2.82 10.83
CA TYR A 221 4.89 -2.09 9.84
C TYR A 221 5.59 -1.92 8.48
N PRO A 222 5.99 -3.02 7.81
CA PRO A 222 6.60 -2.92 6.49
C PRO A 222 5.60 -2.47 5.44
N ASP A 223 6.06 -1.67 4.47
CA ASP A 223 5.39 -1.47 3.18
C ASP A 223 6.40 -1.53 2.05
N VAL A 224 5.95 -1.90 0.85
CA VAL A 224 6.82 -2.17 -0.29
C VAL A 224 6.21 -1.68 -1.60
N ALA A 225 7.05 -1.09 -2.45
CA ALA A 225 6.65 -0.71 -3.80
C ALA A 225 7.71 -1.02 -4.84
N ASN A 226 7.27 -1.57 -5.97
CA ASN A 226 8.11 -1.73 -7.16
C ASN A 226 8.11 -0.44 -7.98
N SER A 227 9.30 0.00 -8.35
CA SER A 227 9.48 1.05 -9.35
C SER A 227 10.57 0.63 -10.32
N SER A 228 10.21 0.49 -11.61
CA SER A 228 11.14 0.13 -12.70
C SER A 228 11.99 -1.12 -12.43
N GLY A 229 11.38 -2.14 -11.81
CA GLY A 229 12.03 -3.42 -11.52
C GLY A 229 12.87 -3.45 -10.24
N LYS A 230 12.90 -2.37 -9.46
CA LYS A 230 13.50 -2.32 -8.12
C LYS A 230 12.41 -2.25 -7.07
N LEU A 231 12.61 -2.93 -5.94
CA LEU A 231 11.72 -2.83 -4.79
C LEU A 231 12.33 -1.91 -3.73
N LEU A 232 11.55 -0.96 -3.23
CA LEU A 232 11.86 -0.26 -2.01
C LEU A 232 10.98 -0.83 -0.89
N LEU A 233 11.61 -1.44 0.11
CA LEU A 233 10.97 -1.88 1.34
C LEU A 233 11.25 -0.83 2.42
N VAL A 234 10.19 -0.29 3.04
CA VAL A 234 10.25 0.65 4.15
C VAL A 234 9.65 0.03 5.39
N TYR A 235 10.11 0.42 6.57
CA TYR A 235 9.59 -0.08 7.86
C TYR A 235 9.93 0.87 9.00
N THR A 236 9.18 0.79 10.09
CA THR A 236 9.50 1.48 11.34
C THR A 236 10.64 0.73 12.05
N ASN A 237 11.78 1.38 12.25
CA ASN A 237 12.91 0.88 13.01
C ASN A 237 12.79 1.35 14.48
N SER A 238 12.43 0.43 15.37
CA SER A 238 12.23 0.67 16.79
C SER A 238 13.50 0.46 17.62
N SER A 239 14.60 -0.01 17.03
CA SER A 239 15.90 -0.11 17.71
C SER A 239 16.59 1.24 17.87
N SER A 240 16.16 2.26 17.11
CA SER A 240 16.60 3.63 17.29
C SER A 240 15.72 4.35 18.30
N PHE A 241 16.28 5.32 19.00
CA PHE A 241 15.52 6.23 19.86
C PHE A 241 15.83 7.67 19.48
N PRO A 242 14.81 8.44 19.02
CA PRO A 242 13.44 8.02 18.71
C PRO A 242 13.36 7.03 17.54
N PRO A 243 12.25 6.26 17.41
CA PRO A 243 12.00 5.40 16.26
C PRO A 243 12.04 6.18 14.96
N ARG A 244 12.53 5.55 13.88
CA ARG A 244 12.67 6.17 12.56
C ARG A 244 12.25 5.24 11.43
N ILE A 245 12.04 5.82 10.25
CA ILE A 245 11.77 5.02 9.05
C ILE A 245 13.08 4.63 8.40
N SER A 246 13.33 3.32 8.35
CA SER A 246 14.44 2.73 7.62
C SER A 246 13.96 2.03 6.36
N ALA A 247 14.86 1.85 5.41
CA ALA A 247 14.57 1.24 4.12
C ALA A 247 15.71 0.36 3.62
N LYS A 248 15.36 -0.54 2.69
CA LYS A 248 16.30 -1.31 1.86
C LYS A 248 15.80 -1.38 0.43
N ILE A 249 16.72 -1.33 -0.52
CA ILE A 249 16.43 -1.49 -1.94
C ILE A 249 16.83 -2.89 -2.38
N TYR A 250 15.93 -3.57 -3.12
CA TYR A 250 16.23 -4.81 -3.82
C TYR A 250 16.38 -4.54 -5.32
N ASP A 251 17.56 -4.86 -5.85
CA ASP A 251 17.88 -4.79 -7.30
C ASP A 251 18.62 -6.06 -7.73
N GLY A 252 17.90 -7.21 -7.64
CA GLY A 252 18.48 -8.55 -7.79
C GLY A 252 19.10 -9.11 -6.50
N SER A 253 19.56 -8.25 -5.61
CA SER A 253 19.99 -8.54 -4.24
C SER A 253 19.63 -7.38 -3.32
N TRP A 254 19.61 -7.61 -2.01
CA TRP A 254 19.36 -6.56 -1.02
C TRP A 254 20.59 -5.67 -0.84
N GLY A 255 20.39 -4.37 -1.00
CA GLY A 255 21.37 -3.35 -0.61
C GLY A 255 21.45 -3.18 0.93
N SER A 256 22.36 -2.29 1.36
CA SER A 256 22.47 -1.90 2.77
C SER A 256 21.21 -1.19 3.25
N GLN A 257 20.90 -1.33 4.55
CA GLN A 257 19.87 -0.53 5.20
C GLN A 257 20.29 0.94 5.25
N PHE A 258 19.34 1.83 5.06
CA PHE A 258 19.51 3.27 5.28
C PHE A 258 18.27 3.87 5.94
N ASP A 259 18.45 4.96 6.69
CA ASP A 259 17.33 5.71 7.23
C ASP A 259 16.80 6.66 6.15
N VAL A 260 15.49 6.65 5.94
CA VAL A 260 14.86 7.48 4.89
C VAL A 260 15.10 8.96 5.17
N ARG A 261 15.00 9.37 6.45
CA ARG A 261 15.30 10.72 6.91
C ARG A 261 15.72 10.72 8.37
N LEU A 262 16.77 11.46 8.69
CA LEU A 262 17.19 11.72 10.07
C LEU A 262 16.61 13.07 10.52
N SER A 263 15.63 13.04 11.39
CA SER A 263 14.95 14.25 11.90
C SER A 263 15.13 14.47 13.41
N GLY A 264 15.60 13.46 14.14
CA GLY A 264 15.62 13.46 15.60
C GLY A 264 14.23 13.37 16.25
N ARG A 265 13.18 13.07 15.46
CA ARG A 265 11.79 12.94 15.90
C ARG A 265 11.29 11.50 15.74
N SER A 266 10.28 11.12 16.53
CA SER A 266 9.62 9.83 16.40
C SER A 266 8.84 9.73 15.09
N GLN A 267 9.11 8.67 14.33
CA GLN A 267 8.49 8.38 13.05
C GLN A 267 7.81 7.01 13.10
N SER A 268 6.61 6.87 12.52
CA SER A 268 5.84 5.63 12.47
C SER A 268 4.96 5.54 11.23
N ASP A 269 4.40 4.35 11.00
CA ASP A 269 3.40 4.06 9.97
C ASP A 269 3.84 4.47 8.56
N PRO A 270 4.99 3.96 8.06
CA PRO A 270 5.45 4.31 6.73
C PRO A 270 4.56 3.71 5.65
N THR A 271 4.35 4.45 4.56
CA THR A 271 3.77 3.94 3.32
C THR A 271 4.65 4.33 2.14
N VAL A 272 4.69 3.48 1.12
CA VAL A 272 5.50 3.72 -0.08
C VAL A 272 4.72 3.39 -1.35
N VAL A 273 4.89 4.25 -2.36
CA VAL A 273 4.38 4.02 -3.73
C VAL A 273 5.44 4.38 -4.75
N ARG A 274 5.33 3.81 -5.95
CA ARG A 274 6.15 4.24 -7.09
C ARG A 274 5.79 5.68 -7.46
N ASP A 275 6.79 6.46 -7.88
CA ASP A 275 6.57 7.84 -8.35
C ASP A 275 6.21 7.92 -9.86
N GLY A 276 6.08 6.78 -10.54
CA GLY A 276 5.86 6.71 -11.99
C GLY A 276 7.06 7.13 -12.84
N ARG A 277 8.22 7.42 -12.23
CA ARG A 277 9.42 7.96 -12.92
C ARG A 277 10.72 7.25 -12.51
N GLY A 278 10.58 6.03 -12.00
CA GLY A 278 11.70 5.16 -11.60
C GLY A 278 12.18 5.36 -10.16
N GLY A 279 11.50 6.20 -9.38
CA GLY A 279 11.72 6.42 -7.96
C GLY A 279 10.49 6.10 -7.13
N TRP A 280 10.44 6.62 -5.91
CA TRP A 280 9.37 6.35 -4.94
C TRP A 280 8.95 7.62 -4.20
N ILE A 281 7.71 7.62 -3.72
CA ILE A 281 7.20 8.54 -2.69
C ILE A 281 7.03 7.70 -1.42
N VAL A 282 7.62 8.16 -0.32
CA VAL A 282 7.47 7.60 1.02
C VAL A 282 6.81 8.64 1.91
N ALA A 283 5.81 8.26 2.68
CA ALA A 283 5.21 9.11 3.70
C ALA A 283 5.09 8.36 5.02
N TRP A 284 5.05 9.10 6.12
CA TRP A 284 4.94 8.56 7.47
C TRP A 284 4.34 9.59 8.43
N SER A 285 3.98 9.15 9.63
CA SER A 285 3.60 10.03 10.74
C SER A 285 4.85 10.44 11.50
N GLU A 286 5.06 11.75 11.70
CA GLU A 286 6.21 12.30 12.44
C GLU A 286 5.75 13.21 13.59
N ASP A 287 6.35 13.06 14.77
CA ASP A 287 6.03 13.82 15.97
C ASP A 287 6.78 15.16 15.97
N PHE A 288 6.05 16.25 16.04
CA PHE A 288 6.56 17.63 16.08
C PHE A 288 6.41 18.28 17.47
N GLY A 289 6.56 17.50 18.53
CA GLY A 289 6.49 18.00 19.92
C GLY A 289 5.11 17.80 20.53
N GLY A 290 4.48 16.65 20.26
CA GLY A 290 3.16 16.28 20.72
C GLY A 290 2.06 16.51 19.68
N ASP A 291 2.40 17.15 18.57
CA ASP A 291 1.56 17.34 17.40
C ASP A 291 2.12 16.45 16.26
N ARG A 292 1.34 15.49 15.76
CA ARG A 292 1.80 14.60 14.70
C ARG A 292 1.30 15.06 13.35
N ASP A 293 2.23 15.16 12.40
CA ASP A 293 1.93 15.47 11.01
C ASP A 293 2.34 14.34 10.08
N ILE A 294 1.79 14.36 8.88
CA ILE A 294 2.28 13.54 7.80
C ILE A 294 3.48 14.22 7.14
N PHE A 295 4.63 13.57 7.20
CA PHE A 295 5.83 13.96 6.47
C PHE A 295 6.08 12.98 5.32
N GLY A 296 6.70 13.46 4.25
CA GLY A 296 7.06 12.56 3.15
C GLY A 296 8.22 13.10 2.30
N VAL A 297 8.80 12.17 1.56
CA VAL A 297 9.92 12.43 0.64
C VAL A 297 9.70 11.75 -0.70
N ARG A 298 10.29 12.32 -1.73
CA ARG A 298 10.54 11.65 -3.00
C ARG A 298 11.96 11.11 -3.01
N LEU A 299 12.11 9.84 -3.34
CA LEU A 299 13.41 9.18 -3.51
C LEU A 299 13.63 8.85 -4.99
N ASN A 300 14.86 9.00 -5.48
CA ASN A 300 15.25 8.47 -6.78
C ASN A 300 15.53 6.95 -6.70
N SER A 301 15.87 6.32 -7.83
CA SER A 301 16.16 4.88 -7.91
C SER A 301 17.38 4.40 -7.12
N LEU A 302 18.14 5.32 -6.52
CA LEU A 302 19.27 5.03 -5.62
C LEU A 302 18.93 5.27 -4.13
N GLY A 303 17.67 5.63 -3.82
CA GLY A 303 17.26 5.95 -2.45
C GLY A 303 17.64 7.36 -1.97
N ILE A 304 18.10 8.24 -2.87
CA ILE A 304 18.49 9.61 -2.53
C ILE A 304 17.24 10.50 -2.53
N ILE A 305 17.06 11.29 -1.47
CA ILE A 305 15.97 12.27 -1.38
C ILE A 305 16.16 13.32 -2.47
N THR A 306 15.14 13.52 -3.29
CA THR A 306 15.10 14.54 -4.35
C THR A 306 14.11 15.65 -4.04
N ASP A 307 13.13 15.37 -3.20
CA ASP A 307 12.13 16.35 -2.77
C ASP A 307 11.46 15.88 -1.46
N SER A 308 10.72 16.79 -0.79
CA SER A 308 10.01 16.50 0.44
C SER A 308 8.72 17.31 0.57
N PHE A 309 7.84 16.88 1.49
CA PHE A 309 6.62 17.59 1.86
C PHE A 309 6.25 17.36 3.32
N ARG A 310 5.43 18.23 3.87
CA ARG A 310 4.74 18.07 5.15
C ARG A 310 3.30 18.53 4.98
N ILE A 311 2.36 17.74 5.47
CA ILE A 311 0.96 18.13 5.62
C ILE A 311 0.84 18.69 7.03
N PHE A 312 0.71 20.01 7.10
CA PHE A 312 0.59 20.73 8.36
C PHE A 312 -0.89 20.99 8.67
N MET A 313 -1.38 20.36 9.73
CA MET A 313 -2.70 20.62 10.31
C MET A 313 -2.58 20.55 11.83
N PRO A 314 -3.36 21.35 12.60
CA PRO A 314 -3.43 21.18 14.05
C PRO A 314 -3.92 19.78 14.43
N GLY A 315 -3.28 19.15 15.42
CA GLY A 315 -3.70 17.86 15.96
C GLY A 315 -2.84 16.66 15.52
N ASN A 316 -3.39 15.46 15.57
CA ASN A 316 -2.63 14.22 15.42
C ASN A 316 -2.97 13.49 14.10
N GLN A 317 -2.19 13.74 13.05
CA GLN A 317 -2.35 13.07 11.77
C GLN A 317 -1.49 11.79 11.73
N ASN A 318 -2.14 10.67 11.40
CA ASN A 318 -1.51 9.35 11.40
C ASN A 318 -1.98 8.53 10.18
N ARG A 319 -1.34 7.37 9.98
CA ARG A 319 -1.75 6.34 9.02
C ARG A 319 -1.92 6.89 7.59
N PRO A 320 -0.87 7.47 6.99
CA PRO A 320 -0.96 7.93 5.61
C PRO A 320 -1.18 6.77 4.65
N SER A 321 -1.94 7.03 3.58
CA SER A 321 -2.01 6.16 2.41
C SER A 321 -1.83 6.98 1.16
N LEU A 322 -0.96 6.50 0.28
CA LEU A 322 -0.51 7.20 -0.92
C LEU A 322 -0.96 6.49 -2.19
N PHE A 323 -1.18 7.28 -3.22
CA PHE A 323 -1.26 6.84 -4.61
C PHE A 323 -0.67 7.90 -5.53
N VAL A 324 0.00 7.50 -6.61
CA VAL A 324 0.42 8.40 -7.68
C VAL A 324 -0.33 8.02 -8.93
N ASP A 325 -1.10 8.96 -9.48
CA ASP A 325 -1.91 8.74 -10.66
C ASP A 325 -1.08 8.73 -11.96
N GLU A 326 -1.71 8.40 -13.07
CA GLU A 326 -1.10 8.33 -14.40
C GLU A 326 -0.55 9.67 -14.89
N ASN A 327 -1.03 10.77 -14.35
CA ASN A 327 -0.58 12.14 -14.65
C ASN A 327 0.58 12.59 -13.77
N GLY A 328 0.93 11.78 -12.73
CA GLY A 328 2.01 12.06 -11.79
C GLY A 328 1.58 12.91 -10.59
N TYR A 329 0.30 13.09 -10.33
CA TYR A 329 -0.15 13.72 -9.10
C TYR A 329 -0.10 12.74 -7.93
N ILE A 330 0.34 13.23 -6.78
CA ILE A 330 0.33 12.47 -5.52
C ILE A 330 -1.03 12.69 -4.86
N HIS A 331 -1.73 11.59 -4.60
CA HIS A 331 -2.95 11.54 -3.80
C HIS A 331 -2.60 10.98 -2.43
N LEU A 332 -3.08 11.63 -1.38
CA LEU A 332 -2.78 11.27 0.01
C LEU A 332 -4.07 11.32 0.84
N THR A 333 -4.30 10.25 1.59
CA THR A 333 -5.26 10.24 2.69
C THR A 333 -4.54 10.00 4.01
N PHE A 334 -5.11 10.48 5.08
CA PHE A 334 -4.61 10.26 6.44
C PHE A 334 -5.75 10.34 7.46
N VAL A 335 -5.52 9.81 8.64
CA VAL A 335 -6.47 9.85 9.75
C VAL A 335 -6.03 10.93 10.73
N ASP A 336 -6.94 11.81 11.10
CA ASP A 336 -6.75 12.79 12.18
C ASP A 336 -7.36 12.23 13.47
N TYR A 337 -6.51 11.99 14.46
CA TYR A 337 -6.84 11.53 15.80
C TYR A 337 -6.83 12.65 16.84
N THR A 338 -6.99 13.90 16.45
CA THR A 338 -7.14 15.03 17.40
C THR A 338 -8.25 14.74 18.40
N ASN A 339 -9.34 14.12 17.94
CA ASN A 339 -10.31 13.46 18.79
C ASN A 339 -10.28 11.95 18.57
N PRO A 340 -9.64 11.15 19.46
CA PRO A 340 -9.50 9.71 19.25
C PRO A 340 -10.80 8.92 19.34
N VAL A 341 -11.86 9.50 19.90
CA VAL A 341 -13.21 8.90 19.95
C VAL A 341 -13.95 9.07 18.62
N PHE A 342 -13.67 10.18 17.94
CA PHE A 342 -14.27 10.55 16.65
C PHE A 342 -13.17 10.93 15.66
N PRO A 343 -12.36 9.97 15.21
CA PRO A 343 -11.31 10.23 14.23
C PRO A 343 -11.91 10.65 12.89
N LYS A 344 -11.15 11.39 12.10
CA LYS A 344 -11.57 11.92 10.80
C LYS A 344 -10.60 11.49 9.72
N ILE A 345 -11.13 11.23 8.53
CA ILE A 345 -10.29 10.97 7.36
C ILE A 345 -10.27 12.21 6.48
N TYR A 346 -9.07 12.63 6.13
CA TYR A 346 -8.81 13.70 5.18
C TYR A 346 -8.15 13.16 3.92
N TYR A 347 -8.38 13.88 2.84
CA TYR A 347 -7.76 13.66 1.54
C TYR A 347 -7.14 14.97 1.05
N THR A 348 -5.99 14.86 0.42
CA THR A 348 -5.37 15.96 -0.33
C THR A 348 -4.65 15.44 -1.56
N LYS A 349 -4.33 16.34 -2.47
CA LYS A 349 -3.62 16.06 -3.72
C LYS A 349 -2.48 17.06 -3.89
N SER A 350 -1.35 16.65 -4.45
CA SER A 350 -0.30 17.59 -4.81
C SER A 350 -0.84 18.66 -5.77
N SER A 351 -0.42 19.91 -5.55
CA SER A 351 -0.85 21.05 -6.38
C SER A 351 -0.35 20.96 -7.81
N GLU A 352 0.80 20.32 -8.01
CA GLU A 352 1.44 20.07 -9.28
C GLU A 352 1.79 18.59 -9.44
N PRO A 353 1.83 18.06 -10.67
CA PRO A 353 2.31 16.72 -10.92
C PRO A 353 3.82 16.66 -10.65
N LEU A 354 4.32 15.45 -10.36
CA LEU A 354 5.75 15.22 -10.21
C LEU A 354 6.49 15.62 -11.49
N LYS A 355 7.38 16.61 -11.40
CA LYS A 355 8.16 17.07 -12.54
C LYS A 355 9.10 15.97 -13.02
N LEU A 356 9.23 15.83 -14.34
CA LEU A 356 10.35 15.12 -14.94
C LEU A 356 11.63 15.85 -14.52
N ARG A 357 12.61 15.11 -14.05
CA ARG A 357 13.96 15.69 -13.95
C ARG A 357 14.38 16.04 -15.37
N GLU A 358 14.45 17.31 -15.71
CA GLU A 358 15.23 17.73 -16.88
C GLU A 358 16.65 17.27 -16.62
N ILE A 359 17.13 16.31 -17.42
CA ILE A 359 18.55 16.04 -17.50
C ILE A 359 19.10 17.27 -18.22
N SER A 360 19.55 18.26 -17.43
CA SER A 360 20.33 19.37 -17.99
C SER A 360 21.60 18.75 -18.55
N TRP A 361 21.64 18.53 -19.84
CA TRP A 361 22.89 18.30 -20.53
C TRP A 361 23.69 19.57 -20.36
N ASP A 362 24.70 19.49 -19.51
CA ASP A 362 25.66 20.58 -19.36
C ASP A 362 26.38 20.76 -20.72
N LYS A 363 26.01 21.83 -21.42
CA LYS A 363 26.54 22.15 -22.74
C LYS A 363 28.03 22.54 -22.73
N THR A 364 28.73 22.32 -21.61
CA THR A 364 30.14 22.74 -21.45
C THR A 364 31.17 21.68 -21.79
N THR A 365 30.81 20.50 -22.27
CA THR A 365 31.81 19.58 -22.88
C THR A 365 31.74 19.65 -24.41
N ASN A 366 32.59 20.49 -24.96
CA ASN A 366 32.95 20.49 -26.39
C ASN A 366 33.66 19.17 -26.76
N VAL A 367 32.89 18.08 -26.86
CA VAL A 367 33.40 16.86 -27.51
C VAL A 367 32.85 16.85 -28.92
N LYS A 368 33.74 17.12 -29.89
CA LYS A 368 33.43 16.94 -31.33
C LYS A 368 32.95 15.51 -31.57
N PRO A 369 31.86 15.30 -32.31
CA PRO A 369 31.41 13.96 -32.64
C PRO A 369 32.40 13.25 -33.53
N THR A 370 33.04 12.24 -32.99
CA THR A 370 33.80 11.26 -33.82
C THR A 370 32.77 10.38 -34.51
N THR A 371 32.72 10.47 -35.82
CA THR A 371 31.90 9.62 -36.69
C THR A 371 32.31 8.15 -36.55
N LEU A 372 31.52 7.39 -35.78
CA LEU A 372 31.55 5.93 -35.78
C LEU A 372 30.62 5.41 -36.88
N LYS A 373 31.21 4.99 -37.98
CA LYS A 373 30.56 4.20 -39.04
C LYS A 373 30.13 2.83 -38.48
N GLY A 374 28.83 2.55 -38.57
CA GLY A 374 28.26 1.23 -38.83
C GLY A 374 28.42 0.16 -37.74
N ARG A 375 27.49 0.09 -36.77
CA ARG A 375 27.02 -1.20 -36.25
C ARG A 375 25.49 -1.16 -36.09
N LYS A 376 24.81 -2.05 -36.85
CA LYS A 376 23.39 -2.30 -36.71
C LYS A 376 23.14 -2.91 -35.32
N LEU A 377 22.35 -2.23 -34.49
CA LEU A 377 21.81 -2.80 -33.26
C LEU A 377 20.65 -3.74 -33.65
N HIS A 378 20.82 -5.05 -33.44
CA HIS A 378 19.70 -5.99 -33.48
C HIS A 378 19.01 -5.95 -32.15
N ILE A 379 17.83 -5.31 -32.06
CA ILE A 379 16.88 -5.48 -30.97
C ILE A 379 15.98 -6.66 -31.35
N LYS A 380 16.10 -7.79 -30.65
CA LYS A 380 15.19 -8.90 -30.78
C LYS A 380 13.86 -8.56 -30.10
N GLY A 381 12.79 -8.60 -30.90
CA GLY A 381 11.46 -8.98 -30.50
C GLY A 381 10.54 -7.87 -29.98
N TYR A 382 9.77 -7.28 -30.90
CA TYR A 382 8.30 -7.15 -30.86
C TYR A 382 7.86 -6.53 -32.18
N SER A 383 7.21 -7.33 -33.06
CA SER A 383 6.60 -6.87 -34.29
C SER A 383 5.21 -6.31 -33.98
N ILE A 384 5.01 -5.01 -34.17
CA ILE A 384 3.68 -4.43 -34.30
C ILE A 384 3.30 -4.49 -35.76
N SER A 385 2.41 -5.40 -36.14
CA SER A 385 1.82 -5.44 -37.47
C SER A 385 0.75 -4.36 -37.58
N GLY A 386 1.12 -3.19 -38.09
CA GLY A 386 0.18 -2.19 -38.57
C GLY A 386 -0.35 -2.60 -39.95
N ARG A 387 -1.63 -2.98 -40.05
CA ARG A 387 -2.31 -3.10 -41.35
C ARG A 387 -2.48 -1.71 -41.96
N LYS A 388 -1.80 -1.44 -43.05
CA LYS A 388 -2.19 -0.39 -44.00
C LYS A 388 -3.39 -0.89 -44.80
N SER A 389 -4.51 -0.22 -44.67
CA SER A 389 -5.58 -0.33 -45.63
C SER A 389 -5.22 0.51 -46.87
N ALA A 390 -4.93 -0.16 -47.98
CA ALA A 390 -4.89 0.50 -49.28
C ALA A 390 -6.31 0.59 -49.80
N GLY A 391 -6.80 1.80 -49.97
CA GLY A 391 -7.95 2.05 -50.80
C GLY A 391 -7.53 2.08 -52.26
N ASN A 392 -8.36 1.48 -53.12
CA ASN A 392 -8.45 1.86 -54.52
C ASN A 392 -9.85 1.50 -55.05
N LEU A 393 -10.41 2.55 -55.66
CA LEU A 393 -11.54 2.61 -56.59
C LEU A 393 -12.93 2.51 -55.97
#